data_6f00938539c587a0a5a5715fdf0a83ef
#
_entry.id   6f00938539c587a0a5a5715fdf0a83ef
#
_cell.length_a   1.000
_cell.length_b   1.000
_cell.length_c   1.000
_cell.angle_alpha   90.00
_cell.angle_beta   90.00
_cell.angle_gamma   90.00
#
_symmetry.space_group_name_H-M   'P 1'
#
loop_
_entity.id
_entity.type
_entity.pdbx_description
1 polymer ?
#
loop_
_entity_poly.entity_id
_entity_poly.type
_entity_poly.pdbx_seq_one_letter_code
_entity_poly.pdbx_strand_id
1 'polypeptide(L)'
;MVIFNYVLSQYLLSALLFITSIIILGFYLAGRSRKNYQWGIKILAALSYPILALNFYLNDGIEGPTPYIFLMVHIIVLTLTERKTFWFWTIYNIVFFITLYFIHNFYPDLIVNNYISPEIKFLDQSLSYMACAIGMMAIISALKWNYQKQKTKNELKSVALTKANLNLHQNNEQKNKIIALISHDLKNPLLSITRILEMIKEGELNDEEAKSIQEDLFIMASNTQKMAESILDWATVELKNTEPNYKRVNIKKKSEEVLNIYHNLAKQKGITLNSIFLGSIIITTDIDRLLLIIRNLLQNAIKFTPTEGKIDFTFNHKEHEIIIEVSDTGVGIPEHKLKSIFDMDFQSTEGTHTEKGTGFGLFICNENAKKIKGELTVYSEVGKGTTFTLSLPVFPTSPAA
;
A
#
# COMPACT_ATOMS: atom_id res chain seq x y z
N MET A 1 -25.85 -42.84 16.55
CA MET A 1 -25.74 -43.36 17.92
C MET A 1 -27.02 -43.14 18.74
N VAL A 2 -27.52 -41.92 19.04
CA VAL A 2 -28.72 -41.67 19.85
C VAL A 2 -29.94 -42.46 19.34
N ILE A 3 -30.28 -42.33 18.05
CA ILE A 3 -31.41 -43.00 17.41
C ILE A 3 -31.22 -44.52 17.42
N PHE A 4 -30.00 -45.00 17.16
CA PHE A 4 -29.67 -46.38 17.12
C PHE A 4 -29.81 -47.04 18.50
N ASN A 5 -29.27 -46.43 19.56
CA ASN A 5 -29.42 -46.91 20.94
C ASN A 5 -30.87 -46.87 21.42
N TYR A 6 -31.66 -45.89 20.94
CA TYR A 6 -33.10 -45.84 21.22
C TYR A 6 -33.84 -47.03 20.61
N VAL A 7 -33.55 -47.37 19.33
CA VAL A 7 -34.13 -48.52 18.62
C VAL A 7 -33.74 -49.83 19.31
N LEU A 8 -32.56 -49.93 19.90
CA LEU A 8 -32.12 -51.07 20.68
C LEU A 8 -32.63 -51.08 22.13
N SER A 9 -33.60 -50.22 22.50
CA SER A 9 -34.16 -50.11 23.84
C SER A 9 -33.18 -49.61 24.93
N GLN A 10 -32.08 -48.99 24.53
CA GLN A 10 -31.11 -48.34 25.45
C GLN A 10 -31.47 -46.86 25.72
N TYR A 11 -32.68 -46.63 26.21
CA TYR A 11 -33.25 -45.29 26.37
C TYR A 11 -32.38 -44.36 27.26
N LEU A 12 -31.80 -44.91 28.34
CA LEU A 12 -30.97 -44.15 29.28
C LEU A 12 -29.70 -43.61 28.57
N LEU A 13 -29.02 -44.46 27.81
CA LEU A 13 -27.82 -44.12 27.07
C LEU A 13 -28.13 -43.15 25.92
N SER A 14 -29.26 -43.33 25.24
CA SER A 14 -29.73 -42.42 24.20
C SER A 14 -30.01 -41.02 24.75
N ALA A 15 -30.67 -40.92 25.90
CA ALA A 15 -30.95 -39.65 26.58
C ALA A 15 -29.66 -38.95 27.01
N LEU A 16 -28.70 -39.70 27.58
CA LEU A 16 -27.40 -39.14 28.01
C LEU A 16 -26.59 -38.62 26.83
N LEU A 17 -26.52 -39.32 25.72
CA LEU A 17 -25.85 -38.89 24.50
C LEU A 17 -26.52 -37.67 23.87
N PHE A 18 -27.84 -37.57 23.93
CA PHE A 18 -28.59 -36.40 23.46
C PHE A 18 -28.30 -35.16 24.29
N ILE A 19 -28.34 -35.26 25.63
CA ILE A 19 -28.02 -34.15 26.54
C ILE A 19 -26.57 -33.67 26.32
N THR A 20 -25.63 -34.60 26.18
CA THR A 20 -24.21 -34.24 25.93
C THR A 20 -24.05 -33.53 24.60
N SER A 21 -24.76 -33.96 23.53
CA SER A 21 -24.72 -33.27 22.23
C SER A 21 -25.25 -31.87 22.32
N ILE A 22 -26.31 -31.60 23.08
CA ILE A 22 -26.82 -30.23 23.33
C ILE A 22 -25.82 -29.41 24.10
N ILE A 23 -25.18 -29.94 25.13
CA ILE A 23 -24.15 -29.21 25.92
C ILE A 23 -22.96 -28.86 25.02
N ILE A 24 -22.50 -29.82 24.19
CA ILE A 24 -21.40 -29.59 23.23
C ILE A 24 -21.76 -28.46 22.25
N LEU A 25 -22.96 -28.49 21.68
CA LEU A 25 -23.44 -27.46 20.77
C LEU A 25 -23.54 -26.10 21.47
N GLY A 26 -24.03 -26.05 22.69
CA GLY A 26 -24.12 -24.84 23.51
C GLY A 26 -22.74 -24.24 23.79
N PHE A 27 -21.77 -25.05 24.18
CA PHE A 27 -20.38 -24.59 24.37
C PHE A 27 -19.73 -24.13 23.06
N TYR A 28 -19.95 -24.82 21.95
CA TYR A 28 -19.46 -24.42 20.63
C TYR A 28 -20.01 -23.03 20.23
N LEU A 29 -21.31 -22.82 20.37
CA LEU A 29 -21.96 -21.54 20.03
C LEU A 29 -21.51 -20.41 20.97
N ALA A 30 -21.39 -20.66 22.27
CA ALA A 30 -20.89 -19.70 23.24
C ALA A 30 -19.40 -19.35 23.03
N GLY A 31 -18.60 -20.34 22.64
CA GLY A 31 -17.16 -20.17 22.34
C GLY A 31 -16.87 -19.35 21.09
N ARG A 32 -17.78 -19.35 20.11
CA ARG A 32 -17.60 -18.64 18.84
C ARG A 32 -17.57 -17.10 18.99
N SER A 33 -18.14 -16.54 20.05
CA SER A 33 -18.31 -15.10 20.24
C SER A 33 -17.36 -14.46 21.27
N ARG A 34 -16.48 -15.19 21.94
CA ARG A 34 -15.66 -14.67 23.04
C ARG A 34 -14.17 -14.96 22.91
N LYS A 35 -13.36 -14.02 23.39
CA LYS A 35 -11.87 -14.06 23.42
C LYS A 35 -11.31 -15.27 24.21
N ASN A 36 -12.10 -15.90 25.08
CA ASN A 36 -11.72 -16.98 26.00
C ASN A 36 -12.28 -18.37 25.60
N TYR A 37 -12.58 -18.62 24.34
CA TYR A 37 -13.14 -19.89 23.87
C TYR A 37 -12.28 -21.13 24.22
N GLN A 38 -10.98 -20.95 24.40
CA GLN A 38 -10.04 -22.02 24.76
C GLN A 38 -10.35 -22.69 26.11
N TRP A 39 -10.82 -21.91 27.10
CA TRP A 39 -11.24 -22.48 28.39
C TRP A 39 -12.49 -23.34 28.26
N GLY A 40 -13.44 -22.92 27.43
CA GLY A 40 -14.64 -23.69 27.14
C GLY A 40 -14.30 -25.03 26.48
N ILE A 41 -13.35 -25.05 25.53
CA ILE A 41 -12.86 -26.27 24.89
C ILE A 41 -12.20 -27.23 25.90
N LYS A 42 -11.34 -26.71 26.80
CA LYS A 42 -10.69 -27.54 27.82
C LYS A 42 -11.68 -28.18 28.80
N ILE A 43 -12.71 -27.41 29.22
CA ILE A 43 -13.77 -27.94 30.08
C ILE A 43 -14.57 -29.01 29.34
N LEU A 44 -14.92 -28.75 28.08
CA LEU A 44 -15.65 -29.71 27.26
C LEU A 44 -14.87 -31.02 27.05
N ALA A 45 -13.56 -30.89 26.76
CA ALA A 45 -12.65 -32.03 26.65
C ALA A 45 -12.64 -32.83 27.95
N ALA A 46 -12.46 -32.16 29.10
CA ALA A 46 -12.45 -32.84 30.42
C ALA A 46 -13.77 -33.57 30.71
N LEU A 47 -14.91 -32.96 30.41
CA LEU A 47 -16.25 -33.57 30.62
C LEU A 47 -16.55 -34.75 29.68
N SER A 48 -15.92 -34.80 28.51
CA SER A 48 -16.15 -35.91 27.55
C SER A 48 -15.68 -37.26 28.07
N TYR A 49 -14.64 -37.30 28.90
CA TYR A 49 -14.07 -38.57 29.40
C TYR A 49 -14.96 -39.28 30.44
N PRO A 50 -15.54 -38.65 31.46
CA PRO A 50 -16.53 -39.29 32.33
C PRO A 50 -17.72 -39.85 31.57
N ILE A 51 -18.18 -39.15 30.54
CA ILE A 51 -19.28 -39.60 29.69
C ILE A 51 -18.89 -40.81 28.89
N LEU A 52 -17.67 -40.82 28.33
CA LEU A 52 -17.13 -41.98 27.64
C LEU A 52 -16.94 -43.18 28.59
N ALA A 53 -16.53 -42.96 29.85
CA ALA A 53 -16.42 -43.97 30.87
C ALA A 53 -17.82 -44.63 31.15
N LEU A 54 -18.85 -43.78 31.33
CA LEU A 54 -20.18 -44.27 31.55
C LEU A 54 -20.69 -45.08 30.33
N ASN A 55 -20.44 -44.60 29.13
CA ASN A 55 -20.75 -45.33 27.91
C ASN A 55 -19.98 -46.67 27.83
N PHE A 56 -18.73 -46.72 28.30
CA PHE A 56 -17.91 -47.92 28.36
C PHE A 56 -18.51 -48.96 29.28
N TYR A 57 -18.90 -48.57 30.49
CA TYR A 57 -19.54 -49.52 31.44
C TYR A 57 -20.92 -50.02 31.00
N LEU A 58 -21.72 -49.18 30.36
CA LEU A 58 -23.07 -49.51 29.93
C LEU A 58 -23.12 -50.23 28.59
N ASN A 59 -22.02 -50.34 27.86
CA ASN A 59 -22.01 -50.81 26.47
C ASN A 59 -20.88 -51.80 26.23
N ASP A 60 -20.86 -52.84 27.08
CA ASP A 60 -19.99 -54.02 26.99
C ASP A 60 -18.47 -53.74 27.02
N GLY A 61 -18.08 -52.61 27.59
CA GLY A 61 -16.68 -52.27 27.85
C GLY A 61 -15.79 -52.23 26.62
N ILE A 62 -14.72 -53.03 26.62
CA ILE A 62 -13.76 -53.13 25.51
C ILE A 62 -14.40 -53.80 24.27
N GLU A 63 -15.29 -54.75 24.51
CA GLU A 63 -15.97 -55.47 23.46
C GLU A 63 -17.10 -54.65 22.81
N GLY A 64 -17.43 -53.47 23.36
CA GLY A 64 -18.41 -52.57 22.79
C GLY A 64 -17.81 -51.56 21.79
N PRO A 65 -18.61 -50.60 21.28
CA PRO A 65 -18.20 -49.61 20.28
C PRO A 65 -17.39 -48.43 20.89
N THR A 66 -17.33 -48.34 22.22
CA THR A 66 -16.75 -47.22 22.94
C THR A 66 -15.28 -46.94 22.60
N PRO A 67 -14.39 -47.93 22.37
CA PRO A 67 -13.01 -47.71 21.97
C PRO A 67 -12.86 -46.85 20.68
N TYR A 68 -13.73 -47.05 19.71
CA TYR A 68 -13.72 -46.23 18.47
C TYR A 68 -14.10 -44.78 18.75
N ILE A 69 -15.06 -44.57 19.65
CA ILE A 69 -15.51 -43.22 20.06
C ILE A 69 -14.40 -42.48 20.83
N PHE A 70 -13.65 -43.19 21.71
CA PHE A 70 -12.48 -42.65 22.41
C PHE A 70 -11.45 -42.07 21.43
N LEU A 71 -11.11 -42.80 20.39
CA LEU A 71 -10.17 -42.35 19.36
C LEU A 71 -10.69 -41.11 18.63
N MET A 72 -11.94 -41.08 18.25
CA MET A 72 -12.57 -39.93 17.57
C MET A 72 -12.58 -38.69 18.47
N VAL A 73 -12.99 -38.81 19.73
CA VAL A 73 -13.02 -37.70 20.68
C VAL A 73 -11.61 -37.19 20.93
N HIS A 74 -10.62 -38.07 21.04
CA HIS A 74 -9.22 -37.65 21.19
C HIS A 74 -8.75 -36.80 20.01
N ILE A 75 -9.01 -37.19 18.78
CA ILE A 75 -8.68 -36.41 17.59
C ILE A 75 -9.41 -35.08 17.60
N ILE A 76 -10.68 -35.00 17.99
CA ILE A 76 -11.43 -33.75 18.11
C ILE A 76 -10.77 -32.85 19.17
N VAL A 77 -10.42 -33.37 20.34
CA VAL A 77 -9.75 -32.61 21.38
C VAL A 77 -8.42 -32.04 20.91
N LEU A 78 -7.59 -32.83 20.23
CA LEU A 78 -6.33 -32.38 19.67
C LEU A 78 -6.52 -31.30 18.57
N THR A 79 -7.56 -31.39 17.75
CA THR A 79 -7.82 -30.38 16.71
C THR A 79 -8.32 -29.05 17.25
N LEU A 80 -9.01 -29.05 18.38
CA LEU A 80 -9.62 -27.88 18.99
C LEU A 80 -8.73 -27.20 20.06
N THR A 81 -7.80 -27.94 20.64
CA THR A 81 -6.90 -27.41 21.70
C THR A 81 -5.61 -26.82 21.14
N GLU A 82 -4.92 -26.00 21.94
CA GLU A 82 -3.63 -25.42 21.57
C GLU A 82 -2.54 -26.50 21.47
N ARG A 83 -1.61 -26.34 20.54
CA ARG A 83 -0.46 -27.24 20.34
C ARG A 83 0.32 -27.50 21.63
N LYS A 84 0.38 -26.51 22.53
CA LYS A 84 1.08 -26.62 23.85
C LYS A 84 0.46 -27.69 24.75
N THR A 85 -0.81 -28.00 24.60
CA THR A 85 -1.56 -28.96 25.43
C THR A 85 -1.72 -30.34 24.78
N PHE A 86 -1.20 -30.57 23.57
CA PHE A 86 -1.33 -31.84 22.86
C PHE A 86 -0.82 -33.04 23.65
N TRP A 87 0.40 -32.92 24.20
CA TRP A 87 0.97 -34.01 25.01
C TRP A 87 0.16 -34.30 26.26
N PHE A 88 -0.36 -33.26 26.92
CA PHE A 88 -1.22 -33.42 28.09
C PHE A 88 -2.47 -34.24 27.75
N TRP A 89 -3.21 -33.86 26.73
CA TRP A 89 -4.44 -34.55 26.31
C TRP A 89 -4.17 -35.96 25.80
N THR A 90 -3.06 -36.20 25.13
CA THR A 90 -2.68 -37.51 24.64
C THR A 90 -2.34 -38.45 25.80
N ILE A 91 -1.52 -38.03 26.74
CA ILE A 91 -1.16 -38.80 27.94
C ILE A 91 -2.43 -39.08 28.77
N TYR A 92 -3.24 -38.04 28.97
CA TYR A 92 -4.54 -38.19 29.68
C TYR A 92 -5.44 -39.24 29.05
N ASN A 93 -5.61 -39.18 27.75
CA ASN A 93 -6.43 -40.16 26.99
C ASN A 93 -5.89 -41.61 27.18
N ILE A 94 -4.58 -41.79 27.01
CA ILE A 94 -3.94 -43.11 27.13
C ILE A 94 -4.11 -43.64 28.54
N VAL A 95 -3.77 -42.87 29.58
CA VAL A 95 -3.88 -43.31 30.98
C VAL A 95 -5.33 -43.60 31.34
N PHE A 96 -6.27 -42.77 30.89
CA PHE A 96 -7.68 -42.96 31.16
C PHE A 96 -8.19 -44.26 30.50
N PHE A 97 -7.84 -44.54 29.24
CA PHE A 97 -8.22 -45.77 28.55
C PHE A 97 -7.60 -47.00 29.18
N ILE A 98 -6.33 -46.98 29.57
CA ILE A 98 -5.66 -48.04 30.29
C ILE A 98 -6.36 -48.33 31.64
N THR A 99 -6.78 -47.31 32.37
CA THR A 99 -7.52 -47.47 33.63
C THR A 99 -8.83 -48.19 33.40
N LEU A 100 -9.60 -47.79 32.36
CA LEU A 100 -10.83 -48.50 32.01
C LEU A 100 -10.57 -49.94 31.60
N TYR A 101 -9.49 -50.23 30.87
CA TYR A 101 -9.08 -51.57 30.51
C TYR A 101 -8.80 -52.43 31.73
N PHE A 102 -8.05 -51.90 32.73
CA PHE A 102 -7.82 -52.58 33.99
C PHE A 102 -9.12 -52.89 34.73
N ILE A 103 -10.03 -51.91 34.84
CA ILE A 103 -11.32 -52.11 35.52
C ILE A 103 -12.13 -53.20 34.82
N HIS A 104 -12.15 -53.21 33.49
CA HIS A 104 -12.84 -54.24 32.72
C HIS A 104 -12.34 -55.65 33.05
N ASN A 105 -11.02 -55.82 33.19
CA ASN A 105 -10.43 -57.16 33.46
C ASN A 105 -10.51 -57.61 34.92
N PHE A 106 -10.41 -56.69 35.87
CA PHE A 106 -10.35 -57.02 37.30
C PHE A 106 -11.75 -56.97 37.97
N TYR A 107 -12.68 -56.23 37.42
CA TYR A 107 -14.03 -56.03 37.93
C TYR A 107 -15.08 -56.19 36.82
N PRO A 108 -15.15 -57.39 36.19
CA PRO A 108 -16.05 -57.61 35.05
C PRO A 108 -17.52 -57.45 35.41
N ASP A 109 -17.89 -57.67 36.68
CA ASP A 109 -19.24 -57.52 37.20
C ASP A 109 -19.78 -56.04 37.11
N LEU A 110 -18.89 -55.08 36.95
CA LEU A 110 -19.28 -53.69 36.73
C LEU A 110 -19.71 -53.40 35.30
N ILE A 111 -19.33 -54.27 34.37
CA ILE A 111 -19.61 -54.07 32.93
C ILE A 111 -20.97 -54.69 32.61
N VAL A 112 -21.84 -53.91 32.05
CA VAL A 112 -23.18 -54.35 31.67
C VAL A 112 -23.20 -54.69 30.19
N ASN A 113 -23.51 -55.95 29.88
CA ASN A 113 -23.77 -56.35 28.52
C ASN A 113 -25.29 -56.27 28.28
N ASN A 114 -25.70 -55.24 27.53
CA ASN A 114 -27.10 -54.98 27.19
C ASN A 114 -27.51 -55.53 25.81
N TYR A 115 -26.61 -56.29 25.14
CA TYR A 115 -26.94 -56.82 23.82
C TYR A 115 -27.81 -58.07 23.92
N ILE A 116 -28.92 -58.07 23.15
CA ILE A 116 -29.87 -59.15 23.10
C ILE A 116 -29.32 -60.32 22.29
N SER A 117 -28.47 -60.05 21.30
CA SER A 117 -27.83 -61.05 20.47
C SER A 117 -26.46 -60.63 19.94
N PRO A 118 -25.56 -61.57 19.59
CA PRO A 118 -24.25 -61.28 18.99
C PRO A 118 -24.34 -60.47 17.67
N GLU A 119 -25.40 -60.70 16.87
CA GLU A 119 -25.60 -60.00 15.58
C GLU A 119 -25.86 -58.50 15.81
N ILE A 120 -26.65 -58.16 16.84
CA ILE A 120 -26.93 -56.77 17.21
C ILE A 120 -25.68 -56.09 17.73
N LYS A 121 -24.87 -56.78 18.53
CA LYS A 121 -23.56 -56.27 18.98
C LYS A 121 -22.65 -55.96 17.79
N PHE A 122 -22.52 -56.91 16.86
CA PHE A 122 -21.71 -56.73 15.66
C PHE A 122 -22.20 -55.55 14.79
N LEU A 123 -23.51 -55.40 14.67
CA LEU A 123 -24.11 -54.29 13.92
C LEU A 123 -23.78 -52.93 14.57
N ASP A 124 -23.91 -52.83 15.92
CA ASP A 124 -23.58 -51.60 16.66
C ASP A 124 -22.08 -51.22 16.54
N GLN A 125 -21.20 -52.19 16.68
CA GLN A 125 -19.76 -51.99 16.49
C GLN A 125 -19.44 -51.52 15.07
N SER A 126 -20.02 -52.15 14.06
CA SER A 126 -19.80 -51.84 12.65
C SER A 126 -20.29 -50.43 12.30
N LEU A 127 -21.48 -50.05 12.75
CA LEU A 127 -22.04 -48.72 12.54
C LEU A 127 -21.25 -47.64 13.27
N SER A 128 -20.80 -47.91 14.49
CA SER A 128 -19.97 -47.01 15.29
C SER A 128 -18.60 -46.79 14.64
N TYR A 129 -17.97 -47.87 14.15
CA TYR A 129 -16.72 -47.77 13.40
C TYR A 129 -16.90 -46.92 12.13
N MET A 130 -17.93 -47.17 11.33
CA MET A 130 -18.21 -46.38 10.13
C MET A 130 -18.47 -44.90 10.46
N ALA A 131 -19.25 -44.62 11.49
CA ALA A 131 -19.54 -43.24 11.94
C ALA A 131 -18.24 -42.51 12.37
N CYS A 132 -17.36 -43.18 13.14
CA CYS A 132 -16.07 -42.65 13.55
C CYS A 132 -15.15 -42.41 12.35
N ALA A 133 -15.09 -43.34 11.39
CA ALA A 133 -14.28 -43.19 10.18
C ALA A 133 -14.74 -42.00 9.33
N ILE A 134 -16.06 -41.86 9.13
CA ILE A 134 -16.63 -40.70 8.42
C ILE A 134 -16.33 -39.38 9.17
N GLY A 135 -16.49 -39.36 10.50
CA GLY A 135 -16.17 -38.21 11.34
C GLY A 135 -14.70 -37.79 11.23
N MET A 136 -13.77 -38.73 11.30
CA MET A 136 -12.34 -38.49 11.11
C MET A 136 -12.03 -37.94 9.72
N MET A 137 -12.63 -38.53 8.68
CA MET A 137 -12.47 -38.06 7.29
C MET A 137 -12.96 -36.60 7.14
N ALA A 138 -14.09 -36.25 7.73
CA ALA A 138 -14.63 -34.89 7.71
C ALA A 138 -13.69 -33.89 8.41
N ILE A 139 -13.13 -34.25 9.59
CA ILE A 139 -12.18 -33.44 10.34
C ILE A 139 -10.90 -33.21 9.52
N ILE A 140 -10.32 -34.29 8.97
CA ILE A 140 -9.09 -34.21 8.16
C ILE A 140 -9.34 -33.33 6.91
N SER A 141 -10.48 -33.49 6.25
CA SER A 141 -10.86 -32.70 5.09
C SER A 141 -11.00 -31.20 5.44
N ALA A 142 -11.65 -30.87 6.56
CA ALA A 142 -11.79 -29.49 7.05
C ALA A 142 -10.42 -28.86 7.40
N LEU A 143 -9.54 -29.62 8.05
CA LEU A 143 -8.18 -29.15 8.36
C LEU A 143 -7.38 -28.89 7.09
N LYS A 144 -7.42 -29.79 6.12
CA LYS A 144 -6.74 -29.64 4.82
C LYS A 144 -7.26 -28.43 4.06
N TRP A 145 -8.56 -28.23 4.05
CA TRP A 145 -9.19 -27.06 3.44
C TRP A 145 -8.72 -25.74 4.08
N ASN A 146 -8.77 -25.66 5.42
CA ASN A 146 -8.34 -24.49 6.14
C ASN A 146 -6.84 -24.19 5.95
N TYR A 147 -6.00 -25.24 5.93
CA TYR A 147 -4.57 -25.11 5.65
C TYR A 147 -4.32 -24.53 4.25
N GLN A 148 -4.97 -25.07 3.23
CA GLN A 148 -4.83 -24.58 1.85
C GLN A 148 -5.28 -23.14 1.73
N LYS A 149 -6.43 -22.78 2.30
CA LYS A 149 -6.94 -21.41 2.32
C LYS A 149 -5.96 -20.44 2.97
N GLN A 150 -5.37 -20.84 4.10
CA GLN A 150 -4.39 -20.02 4.81
C GLN A 150 -3.08 -19.88 4.01
N LYS A 151 -2.62 -20.96 3.38
CA LYS A 151 -1.44 -20.97 2.51
C LYS A 151 -1.60 -19.99 1.36
N THR A 152 -2.69 -20.07 0.59
CA THR A 152 -2.97 -19.16 -0.53
C THR A 152 -3.04 -17.69 -0.08
N LYS A 153 -3.68 -17.43 1.07
CA LYS A 153 -3.75 -16.08 1.64
C LYS A 153 -2.36 -15.53 2.00
N ASN A 154 -1.49 -16.36 2.55
CA ASN A 154 -0.12 -15.96 2.89
C ASN A 154 0.74 -15.72 1.64
N GLU A 155 0.58 -16.53 0.60
CA GLU A 155 1.25 -16.34 -0.69
C GLU A 155 0.86 -15.00 -1.33
N LEU A 156 -0.44 -14.68 -1.38
CA LEU A 156 -0.93 -13.40 -1.88
C LEU A 156 -0.38 -12.21 -1.09
N LYS A 157 -0.34 -12.31 0.25
CA LYS A 157 0.26 -11.27 1.10
C LYS A 157 1.75 -11.11 0.86
N SER A 158 2.49 -12.21 0.68
CA SER A 158 3.92 -12.18 0.39
C SER A 158 4.21 -11.48 -0.93
N VAL A 159 3.46 -11.78 -1.99
CA VAL A 159 3.58 -11.12 -3.30
C VAL A 159 3.29 -9.62 -3.19
N ALA A 160 2.21 -9.24 -2.49
CA ALA A 160 1.85 -7.83 -2.29
C ALA A 160 2.93 -7.07 -1.51
N LEU A 161 3.50 -7.68 -0.47
CA LEU A 161 4.58 -7.10 0.33
C LEU A 161 5.86 -6.92 -0.48
N THR A 162 6.24 -7.92 -1.29
CA THR A 162 7.41 -7.84 -2.18
C THR A 162 7.25 -6.69 -3.19
N LYS A 163 6.07 -6.55 -3.80
CA LYS A 163 5.77 -5.45 -4.72
C LYS A 163 5.84 -4.08 -4.03
N ALA A 164 5.29 -3.95 -2.83
CA ALA A 164 5.35 -2.72 -2.05
C ALA A 164 6.79 -2.34 -1.67
N ASN A 165 7.61 -3.32 -1.25
CA ASN A 165 9.03 -3.10 -0.96
C ASN A 165 9.82 -2.66 -2.20
N LEU A 166 9.57 -3.28 -3.35
CA LEU A 166 10.23 -2.90 -4.60
C LEU A 166 9.92 -1.44 -4.97
N ASN A 167 8.66 -1.03 -4.89
CA ASN A 167 8.24 0.34 -5.14
C ASN A 167 8.89 1.34 -4.15
N LEU A 168 8.96 0.97 -2.87
CA LEU A 168 9.63 1.77 -1.84
C LEU A 168 11.12 1.95 -2.14
N HIS A 169 11.81 0.88 -2.55
CA HIS A 169 13.22 0.94 -2.93
C HIS A 169 13.44 1.86 -4.13
N GLN A 170 12.64 1.71 -5.19
CA GLN A 170 12.74 2.56 -6.38
C GLN A 170 12.51 4.03 -6.06
N ASN A 171 11.49 4.35 -5.26
CA ASN A 171 11.22 5.72 -4.83
C ASN A 171 12.35 6.29 -3.97
N ASN A 172 12.95 5.48 -3.10
CA ASN A 172 14.06 5.92 -2.26
C ASN A 172 15.34 6.15 -3.07
N GLU A 173 15.64 5.29 -4.04
CA GLU A 173 16.76 5.47 -4.97
C GLU A 173 16.61 6.74 -5.80
N GLN A 174 15.41 7.00 -6.36
CA GLN A 174 15.12 8.25 -7.07
C GLN A 174 15.33 9.47 -6.17
N LYS A 175 14.81 9.43 -4.95
CA LYS A 175 14.97 10.50 -3.97
C LYS A 175 16.44 10.76 -3.62
N ASN A 176 17.22 9.71 -3.40
CA ASN A 176 18.64 9.82 -3.08
C ASN A 176 19.44 10.38 -4.27
N LYS A 177 19.11 9.98 -5.50
CA LYS A 177 19.72 10.53 -6.71
C LYS A 177 19.46 12.00 -6.86
N ILE A 178 18.23 12.46 -6.59
CA ILE A 178 17.85 13.88 -6.60
C ILE A 178 18.66 14.66 -5.56
N ILE A 179 18.74 14.18 -4.32
CA ILE A 179 19.51 14.84 -3.24
C ILE A 179 20.99 14.95 -3.60
N ALA A 180 21.57 13.92 -4.19
CA ALA A 180 22.98 13.93 -4.59
C ALA A 180 23.25 14.97 -5.67
N LEU A 181 22.39 15.08 -6.68
CA LEU A 181 22.54 16.07 -7.75
C LEU A 181 22.33 17.51 -7.26
N ILE A 182 21.31 17.75 -6.44
CA ILE A 182 21.09 19.04 -5.78
C ILE A 182 22.33 19.46 -4.98
N SER A 183 22.91 18.53 -4.23
CA SER A 183 24.09 18.79 -3.41
C SER A 183 25.30 19.16 -4.26
N HIS A 184 25.49 18.47 -5.39
CA HIS A 184 26.58 18.78 -6.33
C HIS A 184 26.41 20.16 -6.97
N ASP A 185 25.21 20.46 -7.47
CA ASP A 185 24.94 21.68 -8.22
C ASP A 185 24.83 22.93 -7.37
N LEU A 186 24.47 22.79 -6.08
CA LEU A 186 24.59 23.88 -5.10
C LEU A 186 26.03 24.09 -4.63
N LYS A 187 26.81 23.02 -4.47
CA LYS A 187 28.19 23.10 -3.98
C LYS A 187 29.10 23.85 -4.94
N ASN A 188 28.97 23.62 -6.25
CA ASN A 188 29.86 24.19 -7.25
C ASN A 188 29.82 25.73 -7.31
N PRO A 189 28.65 26.39 -7.46
CA PRO A 189 28.60 27.86 -7.45
C PRO A 189 29.03 28.47 -6.11
N LEU A 190 28.70 27.81 -4.98
CA LEU A 190 29.12 28.26 -3.66
C LEU A 190 30.64 28.25 -3.51
N LEU A 191 31.32 27.18 -3.98
CA LEU A 191 32.77 27.07 -4.00
C LEU A 191 33.39 28.16 -4.90
N SER A 192 32.78 28.43 -6.07
CA SER A 192 33.26 29.50 -6.97
C SER A 192 33.13 30.88 -6.35
N ILE A 193 31.96 31.14 -5.70
CA ILE A 193 31.75 32.42 -4.96
C ILE A 193 32.80 32.58 -3.86
N THR A 194 33.02 31.53 -3.05
CA THR A 194 34.01 31.58 -1.95
C THR A 194 35.40 31.86 -2.49
N ARG A 195 35.81 31.17 -3.56
CA ARG A 195 37.13 31.31 -4.17
C ARG A 195 37.37 32.74 -4.73
N ILE A 196 36.37 33.32 -5.39
CA ILE A 196 36.42 34.69 -5.90
C ILE A 196 36.53 35.68 -4.73
N LEU A 197 35.78 35.48 -3.65
CA LEU A 197 35.86 36.31 -2.45
C LEU A 197 37.25 36.21 -1.78
N GLU A 198 37.87 35.03 -1.77
CA GLU A 198 39.25 34.85 -1.28
C GLU A 198 40.24 35.63 -2.12
N MET A 199 40.18 35.54 -3.46
CA MET A 199 41.04 36.31 -4.37
C MET A 199 40.90 37.84 -4.17
N ILE A 200 39.68 38.37 -3.98
CA ILE A 200 39.44 39.78 -3.67
C ILE A 200 40.07 40.17 -2.33
N LYS A 201 39.94 39.32 -1.31
CA LYS A 201 40.47 39.54 0.03
C LYS A 201 42.00 39.54 0.08
N GLU A 202 42.64 38.70 -0.73
CA GLU A 202 44.10 38.57 -0.82
C GLU A 202 44.74 39.68 -1.65
N GLY A 203 43.94 40.52 -2.32
CA GLY A 203 44.44 41.66 -3.12
C GLY A 203 45.09 41.24 -4.44
N GLU A 204 44.74 40.09 -4.94
CA GLU A 204 45.26 39.51 -6.20
C GLU A 204 44.72 40.22 -7.46
N LEU A 205 43.72 41.13 -7.30
CA LEU A 205 42.99 41.76 -8.40
C LEU A 205 43.24 43.27 -8.42
N ASN A 206 43.38 43.83 -9.61
CA ASN A 206 43.38 45.31 -9.78
C ASN A 206 41.95 45.88 -9.70
N ASP A 207 41.80 47.20 -9.56
CA ASP A 207 40.51 47.86 -9.32
C ASP A 207 39.49 47.66 -10.45
N GLU A 208 39.90 47.54 -11.72
CA GLU A 208 39.01 47.28 -12.85
C GLU A 208 38.56 45.83 -12.91
N GLU A 209 39.47 44.90 -12.66
CA GLU A 209 39.18 43.46 -12.55
C GLU A 209 38.23 43.16 -11.37
N ALA A 210 38.48 43.78 -10.21
CA ALA A 210 37.66 43.67 -9.03
C ALA A 210 36.20 44.13 -9.29
N LYS A 211 36.00 45.19 -10.06
CA LYS A 211 34.67 45.71 -10.38
C LYS A 211 33.90 44.78 -11.36
N SER A 212 34.56 44.24 -12.37
CA SER A 212 33.96 43.26 -13.28
C SER A 212 33.58 41.95 -12.59
N ILE A 213 34.48 41.45 -11.75
CA ILE A 213 34.26 40.23 -10.96
C ILE A 213 33.15 40.40 -9.91
N GLN A 214 32.96 41.60 -9.37
CA GLN A 214 31.90 41.90 -8.42
C GLN A 214 30.51 41.75 -9.06
N GLU A 215 30.34 42.13 -10.33
CA GLU A 215 29.09 41.94 -11.07
C GLU A 215 28.82 40.44 -11.36
N ASP A 216 29.84 39.68 -11.79
CA ASP A 216 29.78 38.26 -12.00
C ASP A 216 29.45 37.49 -10.70
N LEU A 217 30.01 37.91 -9.57
CA LEU A 217 29.77 37.38 -8.23
C LEU A 217 28.30 37.57 -7.84
N PHE A 218 27.78 38.81 -8.05
CA PHE A 218 26.38 39.12 -7.77
C PHE A 218 25.42 38.26 -8.59
N ILE A 219 25.70 38.11 -9.88
CA ILE A 219 24.91 37.25 -10.79
C ILE A 219 24.95 35.78 -10.33
N MET A 220 26.13 35.29 -9.95
CA MET A 220 26.30 33.90 -9.48
C MET A 220 25.57 33.66 -8.16
N ALA A 221 25.67 34.58 -7.20
CA ALA A 221 24.96 34.52 -5.92
C ALA A 221 23.44 34.54 -6.12
N SER A 222 22.93 35.45 -6.97
CA SER A 222 21.51 35.55 -7.30
C SER A 222 20.96 34.30 -7.96
N ASN A 223 21.73 33.71 -8.88
CA ASN A 223 21.32 32.43 -9.54
C ASN A 223 21.33 31.26 -8.58
N THR A 224 22.28 31.20 -7.65
CA THR A 224 22.36 30.19 -6.60
C THR A 224 21.17 30.27 -5.64
N GLN A 225 20.78 31.51 -5.28
CA GLN A 225 19.61 31.79 -4.46
C GLN A 225 18.33 31.29 -5.16
N LYS A 226 18.12 31.67 -6.42
CA LYS A 226 16.94 31.21 -7.21
C LYS A 226 16.88 29.69 -7.34
N MET A 227 18.04 29.05 -7.47
CA MET A 227 18.13 27.60 -7.47
C MET A 227 17.69 27.02 -6.13
N ALA A 228 18.20 27.54 -5.03
CA ALA A 228 17.81 27.11 -3.68
C ALA A 228 16.30 27.27 -3.43
N GLU A 229 15.72 28.41 -3.85
CA GLU A 229 14.27 28.66 -3.78
C GLU A 229 13.47 27.63 -4.58
N SER A 230 13.88 27.31 -5.81
CA SER A 230 13.21 26.29 -6.64
C SER A 230 13.26 24.90 -6.03
N ILE A 231 14.38 24.55 -5.37
CA ILE A 231 14.56 23.29 -4.65
C ILE A 231 13.66 23.24 -3.42
N LEU A 232 13.58 24.35 -2.65
CA LEU A 232 12.72 24.45 -1.47
C LEU A 232 11.24 24.37 -1.83
N ASP A 233 10.82 25.03 -2.91
CA ASP A 233 9.45 24.93 -3.43
C ASP A 233 9.10 23.50 -3.80
N TRP A 234 9.98 22.82 -4.54
CA TRP A 234 9.81 21.41 -4.87
C TRP A 234 9.78 20.52 -3.62
N ALA A 235 10.73 20.68 -2.70
CA ALA A 235 10.79 19.88 -1.47
C ALA A 235 9.54 20.09 -0.61
N THR A 236 9.02 21.32 -0.56
CA THR A 236 7.80 21.64 0.20
C THR A 236 6.58 20.92 -0.36
N VAL A 237 6.44 20.87 -1.69
CA VAL A 237 5.35 20.13 -2.36
C VAL A 237 5.53 18.63 -2.20
N GLU A 238 6.79 18.15 -2.27
CA GLU A 238 7.11 16.70 -2.15
C GLU A 238 6.94 16.18 -0.72
N LEU A 239 7.34 16.94 0.29
CA LEU A 239 7.22 16.55 1.70
C LEU A 239 5.78 16.64 2.24
N LYS A 240 4.98 17.58 1.72
CA LYS A 240 3.58 17.74 2.16
C LYS A 240 2.69 16.62 1.67
N ASN A 241 2.94 16.07 0.47
CA ASN A 241 2.05 15.06 -0.12
C ASN A 241 2.84 14.09 -0.99
N THR A 242 3.05 12.87 -0.52
CA THR A 242 3.50 11.74 -1.34
C THR A 242 2.47 11.37 -2.42
N GLU A 243 1.18 11.58 -2.15
CA GLU A 243 0.08 11.40 -3.11
C GLU A 243 -0.55 12.74 -3.46
N PRO A 244 -0.99 12.95 -4.74
CA PRO A 244 -1.61 14.19 -5.18
C PRO A 244 -2.91 14.48 -4.41
N ASN A 245 -3.06 15.72 -3.95
CA ASN A 245 -4.24 16.19 -3.22
C ASN A 245 -5.27 16.78 -4.20
N TYR A 246 -6.07 15.91 -4.82
CA TYR A 246 -7.08 16.33 -5.79
C TYR A 246 -8.22 17.10 -5.12
N LYS A 247 -8.39 18.38 -5.51
CA LYS A 247 -9.49 19.25 -5.06
C LYS A 247 -10.17 19.91 -6.26
N ARG A 248 -11.45 20.19 -6.08
CA ARG A 248 -12.20 20.99 -7.04
C ARG A 248 -11.84 22.46 -6.86
N VAL A 249 -11.25 23.06 -7.88
CA VAL A 249 -10.71 24.42 -7.81
C VAL A 249 -11.10 25.25 -9.04
N ASN A 250 -11.23 26.54 -8.83
CA ASN A 250 -11.36 27.50 -9.95
C ASN A 250 -9.94 27.86 -10.41
N ILE A 251 -9.52 27.31 -11.54
CA ILE A 251 -8.15 27.49 -12.07
C ILE A 251 -7.87 28.94 -12.43
N LYS A 252 -8.83 29.66 -13.00
CA LYS A 252 -8.65 31.07 -13.35
C LYS A 252 -8.29 31.90 -12.13
N LYS A 253 -9.10 31.80 -11.06
CA LYS A 253 -8.87 32.54 -9.82
C LYS A 253 -7.53 32.16 -9.17
N LYS A 254 -7.14 30.88 -9.21
CA LYS A 254 -5.89 30.41 -8.61
C LYS A 254 -4.64 30.76 -9.41
N SER A 255 -4.73 30.84 -10.72
CA SER A 255 -3.61 31.25 -11.57
C SER A 255 -3.49 32.75 -11.74
N GLU A 256 -4.55 33.55 -11.49
CA GLU A 256 -4.51 35.02 -11.63
C GLU A 256 -3.40 35.66 -10.80
N GLU A 257 -3.17 35.22 -9.58
CA GLU A 257 -2.09 35.74 -8.72
C GLU A 257 -0.70 35.50 -9.35
N VAL A 258 -0.50 34.29 -9.87
CA VAL A 258 0.73 33.90 -10.56
C VAL A 258 0.87 34.69 -11.87
N LEU A 259 -0.17 34.71 -12.70
CA LEU A 259 -0.16 35.41 -13.98
C LEU A 259 0.12 36.91 -13.80
N ASN A 260 -0.44 37.57 -12.79
CA ASN A 260 -0.18 38.99 -12.50
C ASN A 260 1.29 39.25 -12.18
N ILE A 261 1.94 38.37 -11.42
CA ILE A 261 3.39 38.49 -11.10
C ILE A 261 4.18 38.39 -12.41
N TYR A 262 3.94 37.37 -13.22
CA TYR A 262 4.69 37.17 -14.44
C TYR A 262 4.34 38.18 -15.55
N HIS A 263 3.13 38.73 -15.54
CA HIS A 263 2.76 39.85 -16.40
C HIS A 263 3.61 41.08 -16.12
N ASN A 264 3.83 41.43 -14.84
CA ASN A 264 4.70 42.56 -14.44
C ASN A 264 6.16 42.27 -14.83
N LEU A 265 6.67 41.04 -14.62
CA LEU A 265 8.03 40.69 -15.02
C LEU A 265 8.21 40.72 -16.54
N ALA A 266 7.26 40.23 -17.31
CA ALA A 266 7.26 40.33 -18.78
C ALA A 266 7.28 41.77 -19.24
N LYS A 267 6.43 42.63 -18.65
CA LYS A 267 6.37 44.08 -18.94
C LYS A 267 7.70 44.79 -18.65
N GLN A 268 8.37 44.46 -17.55
CA GLN A 268 9.69 45.00 -17.22
C GLN A 268 10.75 44.67 -18.28
N LYS A 269 10.65 43.49 -18.93
CA LYS A 269 11.54 43.03 -20.00
C LYS A 269 11.04 43.49 -21.39
N GLY A 270 9.93 44.25 -21.48
CA GLY A 270 9.33 44.70 -22.74
C GLY A 270 8.63 43.58 -23.53
N ILE A 271 8.18 42.50 -22.86
CA ILE A 271 7.50 41.38 -23.46
C ILE A 271 5.98 41.48 -23.24
N THR A 272 5.19 41.13 -24.26
CA THR A 272 3.74 41.07 -24.16
C THR A 272 3.32 39.67 -23.68
N LEU A 273 2.70 39.57 -22.49
CA LEU A 273 2.10 38.33 -22.00
C LEU A 273 0.57 38.40 -22.13
N ASN A 274 -0.04 37.44 -22.81
CA ASN A 274 -1.49 37.28 -22.89
C ASN A 274 -1.93 36.02 -22.13
N SER A 275 -3.16 36.04 -21.61
CA SER A 275 -3.76 34.87 -20.98
C SER A 275 -5.19 34.64 -21.48
N ILE A 276 -5.48 33.42 -21.95
CA ILE A 276 -6.77 33.02 -22.52
C ILE A 276 -7.29 31.79 -21.77
N PHE A 277 -8.54 31.86 -21.34
CA PHE A 277 -9.22 30.75 -20.67
C PHE A 277 -10.45 30.34 -21.47
N LEU A 278 -10.45 29.09 -21.94
CA LEU A 278 -11.51 28.49 -22.75
C LEU A 278 -12.15 27.31 -22.02
N GLY A 279 -13.47 27.20 -22.12
CA GLY A 279 -14.22 26.11 -21.47
C GLY A 279 -14.46 26.33 -19.97
N SER A 280 -14.67 25.23 -19.22
CA SER A 280 -14.94 25.29 -17.79
C SER A 280 -13.69 25.65 -17.01
N ILE A 281 -13.76 26.70 -16.21
CA ILE A 281 -12.65 27.13 -15.31
C ILE A 281 -12.59 26.36 -14.00
N ILE A 282 -13.53 25.44 -13.75
CA ILE A 282 -13.55 24.58 -12.55
C ILE A 282 -13.03 23.21 -12.93
N ILE A 283 -11.92 22.82 -12.31
CA ILE A 283 -11.25 21.53 -12.54
C ILE A 283 -10.99 20.80 -11.23
N THR A 284 -10.78 19.49 -11.30
CA THR A 284 -10.33 18.69 -10.15
C THR A 284 -8.87 18.34 -10.36
N THR A 285 -7.98 18.90 -9.53
CA THR A 285 -6.53 18.69 -9.62
C THR A 285 -5.84 18.99 -8.30
N ASP A 286 -4.56 18.63 -8.20
CA ASP A 286 -3.65 19.15 -7.17
C ASP A 286 -3.14 20.52 -7.61
N ILE A 287 -3.73 21.57 -7.04
CA ILE A 287 -3.46 22.95 -7.46
C ILE A 287 -2.03 23.40 -7.15
N ASP A 288 -1.41 22.93 -6.07
CA ASP A 288 -0.06 23.33 -5.69
C ASP A 288 0.96 22.81 -6.71
N ARG A 289 0.82 21.55 -7.14
CA ARG A 289 1.64 20.97 -8.22
C ARG A 289 1.40 21.65 -9.56
N LEU A 290 0.15 21.94 -9.88
CA LEU A 290 -0.20 22.60 -11.14
C LEU A 290 0.37 24.01 -11.21
N LEU A 291 0.25 24.82 -10.14
CA LEU A 291 0.80 26.17 -10.10
C LEU A 291 2.34 26.16 -10.14
N LEU A 292 2.99 25.16 -9.56
CA LEU A 292 4.44 24.98 -9.67
C LEU A 292 4.86 24.79 -11.14
N ILE A 293 4.12 23.95 -11.90
CA ILE A 293 4.38 23.76 -13.34
C ILE A 293 4.19 25.09 -14.09
N ILE A 294 3.05 25.75 -13.89
CA ILE A 294 2.73 27.01 -14.58
C ILE A 294 3.81 28.08 -14.33
N ARG A 295 4.25 28.23 -13.07
CA ARG A 295 5.31 29.18 -12.71
C ARG A 295 6.60 28.92 -13.47
N ASN A 296 7.06 27.66 -13.47
CA ASN A 296 8.29 27.29 -14.15
C ASN A 296 8.21 27.49 -15.67
N LEU A 297 7.07 27.15 -16.31
CA LEU A 297 6.90 27.36 -17.73
C LEU A 297 6.88 28.84 -18.10
N LEU A 298 6.16 29.70 -17.35
CA LEU A 298 6.13 31.14 -17.56
C LEU A 298 7.50 31.77 -17.32
N GLN A 299 8.23 31.34 -16.31
CA GLN A 299 9.58 31.80 -16.04
C GLN A 299 10.54 31.49 -17.19
N ASN A 300 10.45 30.28 -17.75
CA ASN A 300 11.25 29.89 -18.90
C ASN A 300 10.87 30.73 -20.14
N ALA A 301 9.58 30.92 -20.40
CA ALA A 301 9.10 31.73 -21.52
C ALA A 301 9.66 33.16 -21.43
N ILE A 302 9.59 33.84 -20.28
CA ILE A 302 10.15 35.20 -20.09
C ILE A 302 11.66 35.19 -20.25
N LYS A 303 12.34 34.19 -19.70
CA LYS A 303 13.80 34.06 -19.79
C LYS A 303 14.30 34.00 -21.23
N PHE A 304 13.65 33.24 -22.07
CA PHE A 304 14.11 32.91 -23.43
C PHE A 304 13.47 33.78 -24.54
N THR A 305 12.52 34.64 -24.18
CA THR A 305 11.92 35.60 -25.11
C THR A 305 12.70 36.90 -25.10
N PRO A 306 13.11 37.44 -26.27
CA PRO A 306 13.76 38.75 -26.35
C PRO A 306 12.76 39.90 -26.10
N THR A 307 13.25 41.10 -25.92
CA THR A 307 12.46 42.31 -25.85
C THR A 307 11.60 42.44 -27.11
N GLU A 308 10.36 42.98 -26.99
CA GLU A 308 9.31 43.05 -28.00
C GLU A 308 8.70 41.68 -28.39
N GLY A 309 9.12 40.60 -27.77
CA GLY A 309 8.53 39.28 -27.97
C GLY A 309 7.17 39.14 -27.32
N LYS A 310 6.56 37.97 -27.56
CA LYS A 310 5.19 37.63 -27.11
C LYS A 310 5.17 36.28 -26.42
N ILE A 311 4.36 36.21 -25.35
CA ILE A 311 4.07 34.95 -24.61
C ILE A 311 2.56 34.83 -24.54
N ASP A 312 2.02 33.68 -24.96
CA ASP A 312 0.61 33.34 -24.87
C ASP A 312 0.43 32.16 -23.87
N PHE A 313 -0.28 32.42 -22.79
CA PHE A 313 -0.76 31.40 -21.86
C PHE A 313 -2.19 31.02 -22.23
N THR A 314 -2.43 29.76 -22.56
CA THR A 314 -3.77 29.26 -22.95
C THR A 314 -4.18 28.14 -22.02
N PHE A 315 -5.37 28.28 -21.45
CA PHE A 315 -6.06 27.20 -20.72
C PHE A 315 -7.30 26.81 -21.55
N ASN A 316 -7.39 25.51 -21.86
CA ASN A 316 -8.50 24.97 -22.63
C ASN A 316 -9.04 23.70 -21.99
N HIS A 317 -10.28 23.75 -21.50
CA HIS A 317 -10.98 22.60 -20.92
C HIS A 317 -11.92 21.98 -21.96
N LYS A 318 -11.50 20.87 -22.53
CA LYS A 318 -12.27 20.03 -23.46
C LYS A 318 -13.04 18.94 -22.70
N GLU A 319 -13.89 18.19 -23.40
CA GLU A 319 -14.71 17.14 -22.78
C GLU A 319 -13.91 16.07 -22.02
N HIS A 320 -12.79 15.68 -22.56
CA HIS A 320 -12.01 14.54 -22.01
C HIS A 320 -10.61 14.92 -21.50
N GLU A 321 -10.15 16.13 -21.79
CA GLU A 321 -8.83 16.62 -21.42
C GLU A 321 -8.81 18.12 -21.10
N ILE A 322 -7.87 18.50 -20.26
CA ILE A 322 -7.54 19.88 -19.97
C ILE A 322 -6.16 20.12 -20.58
N ILE A 323 -6.06 21.13 -21.45
CA ILE A 323 -4.82 21.51 -22.11
C ILE A 323 -4.39 22.88 -21.57
N ILE A 324 -3.15 22.96 -21.10
CA ILE A 324 -2.51 24.22 -20.68
C ILE A 324 -1.28 24.41 -21.54
N GLU A 325 -1.23 25.51 -22.28
CA GLU A 325 -0.14 25.84 -23.19
C GLU A 325 0.53 27.14 -22.78
N VAL A 326 1.86 27.13 -22.81
CA VAL A 326 2.70 28.33 -22.70
C VAL A 326 3.53 28.40 -23.98
N SER A 327 3.19 29.32 -24.84
CA SER A 327 3.85 29.55 -26.13
C SER A 327 4.62 30.87 -26.11
N ASP A 328 5.89 30.84 -26.52
CA ASP A 328 6.75 32.02 -26.59
C ASP A 328 7.32 32.22 -28.01
N THR A 329 7.66 33.44 -28.36
CA THR A 329 8.36 33.82 -29.59
C THR A 329 9.85 33.98 -29.35
N GLY A 330 10.42 33.13 -28.49
CA GLY A 330 11.81 33.18 -28.06
C GLY A 330 12.81 32.56 -29.05
N VAL A 331 14.01 32.33 -28.56
CA VAL A 331 15.13 31.80 -29.37
C VAL A 331 14.91 30.37 -29.85
N GLY A 332 13.98 29.65 -29.31
CA GLY A 332 13.70 28.24 -29.61
C GLY A 332 14.77 27.30 -29.09
N ILE A 333 14.52 26.00 -29.25
CA ILE A 333 15.35 24.92 -28.73
C ILE A 333 15.81 24.04 -29.91
N PRO A 334 17.12 23.79 -30.05
CA PRO A 334 17.64 22.88 -31.09
C PRO A 334 17.08 21.47 -30.94
N GLU A 335 16.78 20.82 -32.06
CA GLU A 335 16.15 19.48 -32.10
C GLU A 335 16.92 18.43 -31.29
N HIS A 336 18.26 18.47 -31.33
CA HIS A 336 19.09 17.51 -30.59
C HIS A 336 18.96 17.63 -29.06
N LYS A 337 18.48 18.78 -28.56
CA LYS A 337 18.24 19.03 -27.11
C LYS A 337 16.80 18.69 -26.69
N LEU A 338 15.84 18.65 -27.62
CA LEU A 338 14.43 18.40 -27.29
C LEU A 338 14.21 17.03 -26.61
N LYS A 339 15.00 16.01 -26.98
CA LYS A 339 14.87 14.66 -26.43
C LYS A 339 15.27 14.56 -24.95
N SER A 340 16.16 15.44 -24.49
CA SER A 340 16.71 15.42 -23.13
C SER A 340 16.30 16.60 -22.28
N ILE A 341 15.43 17.48 -22.76
CA ILE A 341 15.08 18.74 -22.05
C ILE A 341 14.38 18.50 -20.71
N PHE A 342 13.73 17.35 -20.56
CA PHE A 342 13.08 16.91 -19.32
C PHE A 342 13.96 16.00 -18.47
N ASP A 343 15.18 15.72 -18.93
CA ASP A 343 16.11 14.89 -18.16
C ASP A 343 16.75 15.72 -17.04
N MET A 344 17.10 15.02 -15.98
CA MET A 344 17.68 15.61 -14.80
C MET A 344 19.06 16.21 -15.04
N ASP A 345 19.84 15.62 -15.95
CA ASP A 345 21.21 16.00 -16.27
C ASP A 345 21.26 17.08 -17.39
N PHE A 346 20.12 17.68 -17.74
CA PHE A 346 20.05 18.70 -18.79
C PHE A 346 20.75 19.98 -18.37
N GLN A 347 21.84 20.32 -19.06
CA GLN A 347 22.56 21.57 -18.83
C GLN A 347 21.76 22.78 -19.36
N SER A 348 21.41 23.69 -18.46
CA SER A 348 20.73 24.93 -18.81
C SER A 348 21.55 25.81 -19.75
N THR A 349 20.84 26.43 -20.71
CA THR A 349 21.42 27.47 -21.57
C THR A 349 21.19 28.85 -20.97
N GLU A 350 22.05 29.81 -21.34
CA GLU A 350 21.87 31.23 -20.98
C GLU A 350 20.61 31.80 -21.66
N GLY A 351 19.89 32.64 -20.94
CA GLY A 351 18.74 33.37 -21.45
C GLY A 351 19.14 34.56 -22.31
N THR A 352 18.16 35.29 -22.85
CA THR A 352 18.38 36.43 -23.75
C THR A 352 19.02 37.62 -23.09
N HIS A 353 19.02 37.71 -21.76
CA HIS A 353 19.70 38.75 -20.95
C HIS A 353 20.73 38.15 -19.98
N THR A 354 21.52 37.15 -20.43
CA THR A 354 22.56 36.47 -19.62
C THR A 354 22.02 35.73 -18.37
N GLU A 355 20.69 35.50 -18.30
CA GLU A 355 20.09 34.78 -17.19
C GLU A 355 20.49 33.29 -17.25
N LYS A 356 21.27 32.83 -16.30
CA LYS A 356 21.59 31.39 -16.16
C LYS A 356 20.43 30.68 -15.50
N GLY A 357 20.06 29.54 -16.05
CA GLY A 357 19.03 28.65 -15.46
C GLY A 357 19.65 27.55 -14.63
N THR A 358 18.85 26.98 -13.77
CA THR A 358 19.27 25.86 -12.91
C THR A 358 19.29 24.49 -13.63
N GLY A 359 18.62 24.39 -14.79
CA GLY A 359 18.41 23.10 -15.48
C GLY A 359 17.31 22.21 -14.87
N PHE A 360 16.98 22.39 -13.59
CA PHE A 360 16.02 21.56 -12.87
C PHE A 360 14.54 21.86 -13.12
N GLY A 361 14.19 23.07 -13.55
CA GLY A 361 12.81 23.52 -13.62
C GLY A 361 11.92 22.63 -14.49
N LEU A 362 12.39 22.24 -15.69
CA LEU A 362 11.62 21.38 -16.60
C LEU A 362 11.54 19.92 -16.13
N PHE A 363 12.59 19.39 -15.54
CA PHE A 363 12.56 18.11 -14.88
C PHE A 363 11.50 18.06 -13.77
N ILE A 364 11.48 19.06 -12.89
CA ILE A 364 10.48 19.23 -11.83
C ILE A 364 9.07 19.33 -12.40
N CYS A 365 8.86 20.06 -13.51
CA CYS A 365 7.59 20.15 -14.21
C CYS A 365 7.11 18.78 -14.69
N ASN A 366 7.98 18.03 -15.34
CA ASN A 366 7.67 16.70 -15.87
C ASN A 366 7.29 15.71 -14.77
N GLU A 367 8.05 15.69 -13.67
CA GLU A 367 7.74 14.81 -12.52
C GLU A 367 6.41 15.20 -11.83
N ASN A 368 6.12 16.50 -11.68
CA ASN A 368 4.84 16.93 -11.12
C ASN A 368 3.67 16.67 -12.09
N ALA A 369 3.86 16.83 -13.41
CA ALA A 369 2.88 16.48 -14.41
C ALA A 369 2.48 15.00 -14.32
N LYS A 370 3.47 14.10 -14.29
CA LYS A 370 3.23 12.65 -14.12
C LYS A 370 2.47 12.33 -12.82
N LYS A 371 2.81 13.00 -11.70
CA LYS A 371 2.12 12.79 -10.42
C LYS A 371 0.64 13.18 -10.48
N ILE A 372 0.30 14.24 -11.18
CA ILE A 372 -1.11 14.65 -11.40
C ILE A 372 -1.75 13.93 -12.60
N LYS A 373 -1.15 12.83 -13.08
CA LYS A 373 -1.59 12.02 -14.21
C LYS A 373 -1.67 12.79 -15.54
N GLY A 374 -0.86 13.84 -15.65
CA GLY A 374 -0.72 14.61 -16.87
C GLY A 374 0.51 14.22 -17.68
N GLU A 375 0.59 14.76 -18.88
CA GLU A 375 1.71 14.65 -19.80
C GLU A 375 2.21 16.03 -20.18
N LEU A 376 3.52 16.27 -20.07
CA LEU A 376 4.15 17.51 -20.48
C LEU A 376 4.94 17.27 -21.77
N THR A 377 4.59 18.00 -22.82
CA THR A 377 5.23 17.93 -24.14
C THR A 377 5.80 19.27 -24.56
N VAL A 378 6.72 19.27 -25.52
CA VAL A 378 7.36 20.47 -26.04
C VAL A 378 7.42 20.42 -27.56
N TYR A 379 7.09 21.54 -28.18
CA TYR A 379 7.36 21.81 -29.59
C TYR A 379 8.19 23.08 -29.70
N SER A 380 9.27 23.07 -30.45
CA SER A 380 10.16 24.22 -30.57
C SER A 380 10.89 24.24 -31.90
N GLU A 381 11.07 25.44 -32.43
CA GLU A 381 11.86 25.70 -33.65
C GLU A 381 12.79 26.88 -33.39
N VAL A 382 14.07 26.68 -33.68
CA VAL A 382 15.11 27.72 -33.46
C VAL A 382 14.74 29.00 -34.22
N GLY A 383 14.71 30.13 -33.53
CA GLY A 383 14.36 31.44 -34.07
C GLY A 383 12.85 31.71 -34.23
N LYS A 384 11.96 30.72 -33.91
CA LYS A 384 10.51 30.92 -33.96
C LYS A 384 9.86 30.89 -32.57
N GLY A 385 10.49 30.18 -31.61
CA GLY A 385 10.01 30.08 -30.24
C GLY A 385 9.74 28.66 -29.77
N THR A 386 9.08 28.56 -28.62
CA THR A 386 8.80 27.29 -27.95
C THR A 386 7.35 27.26 -27.45
N THR A 387 6.73 26.11 -27.53
CA THR A 387 5.42 25.84 -26.96
C THR A 387 5.51 24.61 -26.04
N PHE A 388 5.27 24.81 -24.76
CA PHE A 388 5.09 23.73 -23.79
C PHE A 388 3.61 23.48 -23.62
N THR A 389 3.21 22.20 -23.71
CA THR A 389 1.82 21.76 -23.58
C THR A 389 1.71 20.76 -22.43
N LEU A 390 0.90 21.09 -21.43
CA LEU A 390 0.51 20.19 -20.35
C LEU A 390 -0.90 19.69 -20.61
N SER A 391 -1.05 18.39 -20.82
CA SER A 391 -2.33 17.70 -20.94
C SER A 391 -2.67 17.01 -19.63
N LEU A 392 -3.89 17.23 -19.11
CA LEU A 392 -4.40 16.63 -17.88
C LEU A 392 -5.71 15.90 -18.16
N PRO A 393 -5.96 14.73 -17.54
CA PRO A 393 -7.25 14.06 -17.65
C PRO A 393 -8.33 14.84 -16.91
N VAL A 394 -9.53 14.88 -17.49
CA VAL A 394 -10.72 15.35 -16.77
C VAL A 394 -11.18 14.25 -15.83
N PHE A 395 -11.08 14.47 -14.52
CA PHE A 395 -11.65 13.56 -13.54
C PHE A 395 -13.16 13.75 -13.49
N PRO A 396 -13.95 12.66 -13.59
CA PRO A 396 -15.39 12.76 -13.44
C PRO A 396 -15.71 13.40 -12.09
N THR A 397 -16.59 14.39 -12.13
CA THR A 397 -17.14 14.98 -10.91
C THR A 397 -17.99 13.90 -10.22
N SER A 398 -17.41 13.16 -9.26
CA SER A 398 -18.24 12.35 -8.38
C SER A 398 -19.22 13.29 -7.67
N PRO A 399 -20.52 13.02 -7.67
CA PRO A 399 -21.44 13.79 -6.85
C PRO A 399 -20.95 13.66 -5.40
N ALA A 400 -20.80 14.81 -4.74
CA ALA A 400 -20.43 14.87 -3.34
C ALA A 400 -21.40 13.97 -2.54
N ALA A 401 -20.82 12.97 -1.85
CA ALA A 401 -21.51 12.20 -0.84
C ALA A 401 -21.68 13.03 0.42
#